data_eea046e2c9bc6beca612b1e31366cfae
#
_entry.id   eea046e2c9bc6beca612b1e31366cfae
#
_cell.length_a   1.000
_cell.length_b   1.000
_cell.length_c   1.000
_cell.angle_alpha   90.00
_cell.angle_beta   90.00
_cell.angle_gamma   90.00
#
_symmetry.space_group_name_H-M   'P 1'
#
loop_
_entity.id
_entity.type
_entity.pdbx_description
1 polymer ?
#
loop_
_entity_poly.entity_id
_entity_poly.type
_entity_poly.pdbx_seq_one_letter_code
_entity_poly.pdbx_strand_id
1 'polypeptide(L)'
;MKSGRWILLGWLGTWLCGIGSDAAIQAVTPGSSGLWRLRSDWEAVQPGDALRLRPGTGAVFEVDEQALQTLLSGAPEEFGTWAAKAPTLLTLPQPDGSSVRAWCVASPVMEPALELRYPELRTYRLRGLDDPGLTGRLSLTPQGVHARWRDGRGWMVLEPLPGMGPVLHRVYARTDLVEAAGDWICETPVPPLAAASGGFGPATNGGILRVYRLALAATGEWTAAHGGTVKSAMAAMVILVNQLNAIYEAEVGIRFVLVSNNDRLVFTNAATDPYTGNNASALLEENQRTVDSLIGEANYDLGHVLSRVNGGLATLSGVCRSGVKARAQTGIGNSNDPLFVDYVAHEIGHQFGARHTFNGVRGTCGGNRDESSAFEPGSGSTLMAYAGNCQGDNVQFRSDLYFHAASLDQILQGATGWPGSGCGYQVATGNQAPWVRAGPPRVIPRGTPFFLEAEG
;
A
#
# COMPACT_ATOMS: atom_id res chain seq x y z
N MET A 1 12.22 -35.49 -75.25
CA MET A 1 12.93 -36.78 -75.27
C MET A 1 13.67 -36.99 -74.01
N LYS A 2 13.45 -38.14 -73.34
CA LYS A 2 14.12 -38.70 -72.13
C LYS A 2 13.98 -37.86 -70.84
N SER A 3 13.00 -38.06 -70.04
CA SER A 3 12.70 -38.87 -68.83
C SER A 3 13.95 -39.29 -68.02
N GLY A 4 14.10 -38.67 -66.86
CA GLY A 4 15.00 -39.10 -65.79
C GLY A 4 14.24 -39.06 -64.46
N ARG A 5 13.77 -40.24 -64.02
CA ARG A 5 13.23 -40.49 -62.68
C ARG A 5 14.38 -40.51 -61.67
N TRP A 6 14.31 -39.70 -60.62
CA TRP A 6 15.14 -39.90 -59.43
C TRP A 6 14.25 -40.39 -58.28
N ILE A 7 14.62 -41.56 -57.79
CA ILE A 7 14.03 -42.22 -56.60
C ILE A 7 14.67 -41.54 -55.36
N LEU A 8 13.87 -40.87 -54.58
CA LEU A 8 14.30 -40.42 -53.24
C LEU A 8 13.94 -41.52 -52.23
N LEU A 9 14.96 -42.18 -51.72
CA LEU A 9 14.93 -43.03 -50.53
C LEU A 9 14.62 -42.15 -49.30
N GLY A 10 13.48 -42.36 -48.69
CA GLY A 10 13.11 -41.75 -47.44
C GLY A 10 13.92 -42.32 -46.28
N TRP A 11 14.62 -41.45 -45.59
CA TRP A 11 15.08 -41.70 -44.25
C TRP A 11 13.99 -41.28 -43.28
N LEU A 12 13.33 -42.24 -42.67
CA LEU A 12 12.53 -42.09 -41.48
C LEU A 12 13.47 -41.81 -40.27
N GLY A 13 13.76 -40.56 -40.05
CA GLY A 13 14.37 -40.11 -38.78
C GLY A 13 13.24 -39.96 -37.77
N THR A 14 13.13 -40.92 -36.87
CA THR A 14 12.33 -40.81 -35.65
C THR A 14 12.92 -39.71 -34.79
N TRP A 15 12.29 -38.53 -34.80
CA TRP A 15 12.50 -37.53 -33.78
C TRP A 15 11.80 -38.00 -32.51
N LEU A 16 12.55 -38.67 -31.64
CA LEU A 16 12.23 -38.77 -30.23
C LEU A 16 12.21 -37.33 -29.69
N CYS A 17 11.01 -36.80 -29.52
CA CYS A 17 10.77 -35.63 -28.69
C CYS A 17 11.22 -36.02 -27.27
N GLY A 18 12.47 -35.72 -26.94
CA GLY A 18 12.96 -35.75 -25.58
C GLY A 18 12.12 -34.73 -24.80
N ILE A 19 11.16 -35.26 -24.04
CA ILE A 19 10.56 -34.55 -22.93
C ILE A 19 11.74 -34.22 -22.02
N GLY A 20 12.19 -32.96 -22.12
CA GLY A 20 13.20 -32.44 -21.21
C GLY A 20 12.68 -32.64 -19.80
N SER A 21 13.40 -33.48 -19.11
CA SER A 21 13.25 -33.75 -17.70
C SER A 21 12.96 -32.46 -16.95
N ASP A 22 11.88 -32.52 -16.17
CA ASP A 22 11.62 -31.65 -15.03
C ASP A 22 12.94 -31.16 -14.44
N ALA A 23 13.17 -29.83 -14.55
CA ALA A 23 14.11 -29.18 -13.69
C ALA A 23 13.61 -29.51 -12.28
N ALA A 24 14.28 -30.43 -11.64
CA ALA A 24 14.02 -30.84 -10.29
C ALA A 24 13.84 -29.53 -9.49
N ILE A 25 12.64 -29.28 -9.03
CA ILE A 25 12.37 -28.34 -7.94
C ILE A 25 13.27 -28.86 -6.82
N GLN A 26 14.41 -28.23 -6.67
CA GLN A 26 15.33 -28.57 -5.59
C GLN A 26 14.52 -28.48 -4.31
N ALA A 27 14.57 -29.57 -3.56
CA ALA A 27 13.86 -29.79 -2.35
C ALA A 27 13.75 -28.48 -1.54
N VAL A 28 12.53 -28.01 -1.34
CA VAL A 28 12.16 -27.00 -0.37
C VAL A 28 12.88 -27.38 0.93
N THR A 29 13.83 -26.59 1.33
CA THR A 29 14.43 -26.69 2.66
C THR A 29 13.28 -26.69 3.66
N PRO A 30 13.15 -27.67 4.58
CA PRO A 30 12.10 -27.67 5.59
C PRO A 30 12.47 -26.61 6.63
N GLY A 31 12.10 -25.34 6.38
CA GLY A 31 12.60 -24.23 7.16
C GLY A 31 11.55 -23.31 7.75
N SER A 32 10.35 -23.26 7.17
CA SER A 32 9.38 -22.25 7.61
C SER A 32 8.33 -22.74 8.62
N SER A 33 8.17 -24.02 8.85
CA SER A 33 7.16 -24.58 9.76
C SER A 33 7.43 -24.32 11.25
N GLY A 34 8.62 -23.83 11.61
CA GLY A 34 8.98 -23.51 12.99
C GLY A 34 9.16 -22.02 13.29
N LEU A 35 8.98 -21.13 12.30
CA LEU A 35 9.18 -19.69 12.48
C LEU A 35 8.18 -19.04 13.43
N TRP A 36 6.96 -19.54 13.45
CA TRP A 36 5.85 -18.99 14.22
C TRP A 36 5.29 -20.03 15.17
N ARG A 37 5.21 -19.70 16.44
CA ARG A 37 4.61 -20.53 17.46
C ARG A 37 3.36 -19.85 18.01
N LEU A 38 2.18 -20.46 17.82
CA LEU A 38 0.92 -19.97 18.36
C LEU A 38 0.98 -19.88 19.90
N ARG A 39 0.53 -18.77 20.44
CA ARG A 39 0.48 -18.47 21.87
C ARG A 39 -0.96 -18.33 22.32
N SER A 40 -1.59 -19.45 22.65
CA SER A 40 -2.98 -19.50 23.13
C SER A 40 -3.18 -18.94 24.54
N ASP A 41 -2.09 -18.64 25.25
CA ASP A 41 -2.06 -18.00 26.55
C ASP A 41 -2.08 -16.46 26.48
N TRP A 42 -2.13 -15.90 25.28
CA TRP A 42 -2.17 -14.45 25.04
C TRP A 42 -3.39 -14.06 24.19
N GLU A 43 -3.94 -12.88 24.49
CA GLU A 43 -4.99 -12.26 23.67
C GLU A 43 -4.38 -11.28 22.66
N ALA A 44 -5.01 -11.15 21.49
CA ALA A 44 -4.55 -10.23 20.43
C ALA A 44 -4.73 -8.75 20.82
N VAL A 45 -5.61 -8.44 21.76
CA VAL A 45 -5.83 -7.11 22.32
C VAL A 45 -5.39 -7.10 23.77
N GLN A 46 -4.52 -6.17 24.14
CA GLN A 46 -4.01 -6.02 25.50
C GLN A 46 -4.73 -4.88 26.25
N PRO A 47 -4.78 -4.92 27.59
CA PRO A 47 -5.30 -3.81 28.38
C PRO A 47 -4.58 -2.49 28.03
N GLY A 48 -5.36 -1.45 27.72
CA GLY A 48 -4.81 -0.14 27.31
C GLY A 48 -4.43 -0.01 25.84
N ASP A 49 -4.62 -1.07 25.04
CA ASP A 49 -4.42 -1.01 23.59
C ASP A 49 -5.46 -0.09 22.93
N ALA A 50 -5.02 0.71 21.95
CA ALA A 50 -5.93 1.48 21.12
C ALA A 50 -6.69 0.59 20.12
N LEU A 51 -6.11 -0.56 19.77
CA LEU A 51 -6.74 -1.54 18.88
C LEU A 51 -7.97 -2.16 19.57
N ARG A 52 -9.06 -2.23 18.86
CA ARG A 52 -10.26 -2.95 19.29
C ARG A 52 -10.66 -3.95 18.21
N LEU A 53 -10.68 -5.23 18.61
CA LEU A 53 -11.13 -6.34 17.76
C LEU A 53 -12.45 -6.90 18.29
N ARG A 54 -13.19 -7.54 17.41
CA ARG A 54 -14.32 -8.37 17.83
C ARG A 54 -13.83 -9.43 18.81
N PRO A 55 -14.56 -9.71 19.90
CA PRO A 55 -14.17 -10.73 20.86
C PRO A 55 -13.94 -12.09 20.18
N GLY A 56 -12.85 -12.75 20.54
CA GLY A 56 -12.49 -14.08 20.00
C GLY A 56 -11.91 -14.05 18.57
N THR A 57 -11.52 -12.88 18.05
CA THR A 57 -10.83 -12.79 16.76
C THR A 57 -9.37 -12.39 16.95
N GLY A 58 -8.55 -12.78 15.96
CA GLY A 58 -7.11 -12.56 16.01
C GLY A 58 -6.39 -13.62 16.84
N ALA A 59 -5.09 -13.74 16.61
CA ALA A 59 -4.22 -14.68 17.31
C ALA A 59 -2.86 -14.05 17.62
N VAL A 60 -2.16 -14.59 18.62
CA VAL A 60 -0.81 -14.16 19.00
C VAL A 60 0.17 -15.27 18.67
N PHE A 61 1.29 -14.88 18.07
CA PHE A 61 2.38 -15.77 17.73
C PHE A 61 3.69 -15.25 18.29
N GLU A 62 4.53 -16.16 18.69
CA GLU A 62 5.92 -15.92 18.98
C GLU A 62 6.74 -16.25 17.74
N VAL A 63 7.62 -15.32 17.34
CA VAL A 63 8.50 -15.48 16.16
C VAL A 63 9.89 -15.88 16.60
N ASP A 64 10.52 -16.80 15.86
CA ASP A 64 11.98 -17.00 15.87
C ASP A 64 12.62 -15.92 14.99
N GLU A 65 13.00 -14.79 15.61
CA GLU A 65 13.56 -13.64 14.92
C GLU A 65 14.85 -13.98 14.16
N GLN A 66 15.73 -14.77 14.76
CA GLN A 66 17.00 -15.10 14.16
C GLN A 66 16.83 -16.00 12.93
N ALA A 67 15.94 -16.99 13.02
CA ALA A 67 15.59 -17.83 11.89
C ALA A 67 14.91 -17.04 10.77
N LEU A 68 14.01 -16.11 11.12
CA LEU A 68 13.34 -15.26 10.15
C LEU A 68 14.32 -14.29 9.47
N GLN A 69 15.20 -13.64 10.22
CA GLN A 69 16.25 -12.77 9.66
C GLN A 69 17.17 -13.53 8.72
N THR A 70 17.58 -14.74 9.11
CA THR A 70 18.41 -15.60 8.28
C THR A 70 17.70 -15.98 6.99
N LEU A 71 16.43 -16.39 7.07
CA LEU A 71 15.61 -16.72 5.91
C LEU A 71 15.47 -15.55 4.95
N LEU A 72 15.11 -14.39 5.47
CA LEU A 72 14.82 -13.19 4.68
C LEU A 72 16.09 -12.53 4.12
N SER A 73 17.24 -12.71 4.76
CA SER A 73 18.51 -12.21 4.22
C SER A 73 18.91 -12.86 2.89
N GLY A 74 18.43 -14.07 2.64
CA GLY A 74 18.59 -14.78 1.36
C GLY A 74 17.55 -14.46 0.30
N ALA A 75 16.57 -13.58 0.58
CA ALA A 75 15.53 -13.27 -0.38
C ALA A 75 16.11 -12.48 -1.59
N PRO A 76 15.83 -12.93 -2.83
CA PRO A 76 16.33 -12.26 -4.02
C PRO A 76 15.65 -10.91 -4.21
N GLU A 77 16.31 -9.98 -4.90
CA GLU A 77 15.70 -8.69 -5.28
C GLU A 77 14.57 -8.89 -6.29
N GLU A 78 13.49 -8.10 -6.14
CA GLU A 78 12.24 -8.22 -6.89
C GLU A 78 12.43 -8.22 -8.41
N PHE A 79 13.30 -7.33 -8.92
CA PHE A 79 13.54 -7.20 -10.37
C PHE A 79 14.88 -7.87 -10.81
N GLY A 80 15.51 -8.60 -9.92
CA GLY A 80 16.71 -9.37 -10.24
C GLY A 80 16.38 -10.59 -11.09
N THR A 81 17.34 -11.03 -11.91
CA THR A 81 17.20 -12.26 -12.73
C THR A 81 16.95 -13.52 -11.90
N TRP A 82 17.24 -13.47 -10.61
CA TRP A 82 17.06 -14.57 -9.64
C TRP A 82 15.66 -14.60 -9.01
N ALA A 83 14.95 -13.47 -8.90
CA ALA A 83 13.62 -13.41 -8.29
C ALA A 83 12.60 -14.32 -8.98
N ALA A 84 12.68 -14.46 -10.29
CA ALA A 84 11.86 -15.39 -11.07
C ALA A 84 12.27 -16.86 -10.93
N LYS A 85 13.50 -17.15 -10.42
CA LYS A 85 14.07 -18.49 -10.39
C LYS A 85 14.09 -19.13 -9.01
N ALA A 86 14.21 -18.32 -7.94
CA ALA A 86 14.32 -18.82 -6.56
C ALA A 86 13.81 -17.82 -5.53
N PRO A 87 12.53 -17.45 -5.53
CA PRO A 87 11.97 -16.64 -4.46
C PRO A 87 12.06 -17.39 -3.13
N THR A 88 12.21 -16.65 -2.03
CA THR A 88 12.24 -17.24 -0.69
C THR A 88 10.82 -17.66 -0.29
N LEU A 89 10.66 -18.88 0.21
CA LEU A 89 9.39 -19.36 0.72
C LEU A 89 9.23 -18.95 2.19
N LEU A 90 8.17 -18.21 2.48
CA LEU A 90 7.81 -17.76 3.82
C LEU A 90 6.44 -18.31 4.22
N THR A 91 6.31 -18.76 5.47
CA THR A 91 5.02 -19.09 6.06
C THR A 91 4.53 -17.90 6.88
N LEU A 92 3.30 -17.45 6.61
CA LEU A 92 2.64 -16.35 7.32
C LEU A 92 1.59 -16.93 8.29
N PRO A 93 1.53 -16.46 9.53
CA PRO A 93 0.51 -16.88 10.49
C PRO A 93 -0.84 -16.27 10.11
N GLN A 94 -1.94 -16.94 10.48
CA GLN A 94 -3.30 -16.51 10.20
C GLN A 94 -4.08 -16.25 11.49
N PRO A 95 -5.14 -15.42 11.45
CA PRO A 95 -5.94 -15.09 12.64
C PRO A 95 -6.62 -16.29 13.32
N ASP A 96 -6.83 -17.38 12.58
CA ASP A 96 -7.43 -18.63 13.06
C ASP A 96 -6.41 -19.62 13.65
N GLY A 97 -5.14 -19.21 13.77
CA GLY A 97 -4.05 -20.07 14.23
C GLY A 97 -3.42 -20.94 13.13
N SER A 98 -3.98 -20.95 11.94
CA SER A 98 -3.39 -21.63 10.77
C SER A 98 -2.26 -20.83 10.14
N SER A 99 -1.74 -21.27 9.01
CA SER A 99 -0.71 -20.57 8.26
C SER A 99 -0.92 -20.68 6.75
N VAL A 100 -0.39 -19.73 5.99
CA VAL A 100 -0.40 -19.70 4.53
C VAL A 100 1.03 -19.48 4.02
N ARG A 101 1.37 -20.11 2.89
CA ARG A 101 2.70 -19.96 2.30
C ARG A 101 2.70 -18.89 1.23
N ALA A 102 3.75 -18.09 1.23
CA ALA A 102 3.95 -17.03 0.26
C ALA A 102 5.40 -17.00 -0.24
N TRP A 103 5.58 -16.67 -1.49
CA TRP A 103 6.85 -16.26 -2.06
C TRP A 103 7.22 -14.87 -1.58
N CYS A 104 8.48 -14.69 -1.21
CA CYS A 104 9.01 -13.45 -0.67
C CYS A 104 10.23 -13.00 -1.48
N VAL A 105 10.25 -11.74 -1.89
CA VAL A 105 11.38 -11.10 -2.57
C VAL A 105 11.71 -9.78 -1.90
N ALA A 106 13.00 -9.40 -1.85
CA ALA A 106 13.41 -8.10 -1.33
C ALA A 106 12.88 -7.00 -2.26
N SER A 107 12.23 -6.01 -1.67
CA SER A 107 11.60 -4.90 -2.40
C SER A 107 11.77 -3.60 -1.60
N PRO A 108 12.97 -2.97 -1.69
CA PRO A 108 13.30 -1.79 -0.90
C PRO A 108 12.34 -0.62 -1.15
N VAL A 109 12.02 0.10 -0.06
CA VAL A 109 11.25 1.35 -0.11
C VAL A 109 12.10 2.57 0.22
N MET A 110 13.40 2.43 0.17
CA MET A 110 14.40 3.47 0.35
C MET A 110 15.29 3.55 -0.88
N GLU A 111 15.72 4.74 -1.29
CA GLU A 111 16.78 4.87 -2.28
C GLU A 111 18.09 4.24 -1.75
N PRO A 112 18.98 3.71 -2.62
CA PRO A 112 20.14 2.90 -2.20
C PRO A 112 21.04 3.58 -1.16
N ALA A 113 21.27 4.88 -1.24
CA ALA A 113 22.11 5.59 -0.27
C ALA A 113 21.47 5.66 1.13
N LEU A 114 20.14 5.70 1.23
CA LEU A 114 19.42 5.63 2.50
C LEU A 114 19.43 4.20 3.04
N GLU A 115 19.22 3.22 2.19
CA GLU A 115 19.25 1.80 2.56
C GLU A 115 20.59 1.38 3.16
N LEU A 116 21.71 1.88 2.60
CA LEU A 116 23.05 1.64 3.16
C LEU A 116 23.25 2.22 4.57
N ARG A 117 22.52 3.30 4.92
CA ARG A 117 22.62 3.89 6.28
C ARG A 117 21.71 3.18 7.29
N TYR A 118 20.67 2.50 6.83
CA TYR A 118 19.71 1.80 7.66
C TYR A 118 19.56 0.33 7.22
N PRO A 119 20.65 -0.45 7.22
CA PRO A 119 20.66 -1.83 6.69
C PRO A 119 19.75 -2.80 7.47
N GLU A 120 19.34 -2.42 8.67
CA GLU A 120 18.40 -3.18 9.51
C GLU A 120 16.92 -2.94 9.14
N LEU A 121 16.61 -1.95 8.31
CA LEU A 121 15.26 -1.67 7.83
C LEU A 121 15.06 -2.36 6.48
N ARG A 122 14.43 -3.53 6.51
CA ARG A 122 14.25 -4.36 5.31
C ARG A 122 12.78 -4.48 4.95
N THR A 123 12.51 -4.41 3.66
CA THR A 123 11.15 -4.54 3.14
C THR A 123 11.07 -5.58 2.02
N TYR A 124 9.93 -6.26 1.98
CA TYR A 124 9.72 -7.39 1.10
C TYR A 124 8.34 -7.33 0.46
N ARG A 125 8.23 -7.87 -0.74
CA ARG A 125 6.96 -8.14 -1.43
C ARG A 125 6.60 -9.61 -1.28
N LEU A 126 5.30 -9.85 -1.06
CA LEU A 126 4.72 -11.17 -0.86
C LEU A 126 3.79 -11.52 -2.03
N ARG A 127 3.84 -12.78 -2.45
CA ARG A 127 2.89 -13.38 -3.40
C ARG A 127 2.56 -14.79 -2.94
N GLY A 128 1.26 -15.12 -2.85
CA GLY A 128 0.84 -16.42 -2.35
C GLY A 128 1.33 -17.58 -3.21
N LEU A 129 1.72 -18.66 -2.53
CA LEU A 129 1.97 -19.95 -3.16
C LEU A 129 0.71 -20.82 -3.17
N ASP A 130 0.04 -20.89 -2.02
CA ASP A 130 -1.18 -21.70 -1.86
C ASP A 130 -2.42 -20.96 -2.36
N ASP A 131 -2.43 -19.64 -2.27
CA ASP A 131 -3.47 -18.76 -2.78
C ASP A 131 -2.87 -17.75 -3.77
N PRO A 132 -3.06 -17.93 -5.08
CA PRO A 132 -2.54 -17.00 -6.09
C PRO A 132 -3.08 -15.56 -5.96
N GLY A 133 -4.21 -15.38 -5.28
CA GLY A 133 -4.80 -14.07 -4.97
C GLY A 133 -4.11 -13.34 -3.82
N LEU A 134 -3.30 -14.05 -3.02
CA LEU A 134 -2.56 -13.43 -1.93
C LEU A 134 -1.46 -12.53 -2.49
N THR A 135 -1.54 -11.26 -2.13
CA THR A 135 -0.50 -10.25 -2.38
C THR A 135 -0.31 -9.39 -1.14
N GLY A 136 0.91 -8.94 -0.91
CA GLY A 136 1.18 -8.12 0.27
C GLY A 136 2.62 -7.66 0.39
N ARG A 137 2.90 -7.04 1.53
CA ARG A 137 4.22 -6.54 1.88
C ARG A 137 4.55 -6.83 3.34
N LEU A 138 5.85 -7.03 3.59
CA LEU A 138 6.42 -7.28 4.90
C LEU A 138 7.58 -6.33 5.16
N SER A 139 7.65 -5.78 6.36
CA SER A 139 8.76 -4.99 6.88
C SER A 139 9.42 -5.73 8.04
N LEU A 140 10.72 -5.83 8.01
CA LEU A 140 11.55 -6.33 9.11
C LEU A 140 12.37 -5.16 9.65
N THR A 141 12.16 -4.82 10.92
CA THR A 141 12.80 -3.69 11.59
C THR A 141 13.22 -4.08 12.99
N PRO A 142 14.04 -3.29 13.70
CA PRO A 142 14.32 -3.52 15.11
C PRO A 142 13.09 -3.50 16.05
N GLN A 143 11.96 -2.98 15.55
CA GLN A 143 10.68 -2.97 16.27
C GLN A 143 9.90 -4.28 16.12
N GLY A 144 10.36 -5.18 15.23
CA GLY A 144 9.73 -6.45 14.90
C GLY A 144 9.26 -6.53 13.44
N VAL A 145 8.40 -7.49 13.19
CA VAL A 145 7.83 -7.77 11.87
C VAL A 145 6.49 -7.07 11.71
N HIS A 146 6.33 -6.34 10.63
CA HIS A 146 5.03 -5.79 10.23
C HIS A 146 4.71 -6.31 8.84
N ALA A 147 3.53 -6.90 8.67
CA ALA A 147 3.07 -7.31 7.36
C ALA A 147 1.59 -6.97 7.15
N ARG A 148 1.28 -6.63 5.91
CA ARG A 148 -0.08 -6.53 5.42
C ARG A 148 -0.19 -7.33 4.14
N TRP A 149 -1.19 -8.19 4.06
CA TRP A 149 -1.49 -8.92 2.83
C TRP A 149 -3.01 -9.01 2.65
N ARG A 150 -3.39 -9.14 1.40
CA ARG A 150 -4.77 -9.38 1.01
C ARG A 150 -4.87 -10.80 0.46
N ASP A 151 -5.88 -11.53 0.87
CA ASP A 151 -6.27 -12.84 0.31
C ASP A 151 -7.79 -12.86 0.05
N GLY A 152 -8.35 -14.02 -0.29
CA GLY A 152 -9.79 -14.17 -0.57
C GLY A 152 -10.71 -13.79 0.60
N ARG A 153 -10.19 -13.64 1.83
CA ARG A 153 -10.93 -13.22 3.04
C ARG A 153 -10.82 -11.72 3.31
N GLY A 154 -9.95 -11.00 2.61
CA GLY A 154 -9.70 -9.58 2.78
C GLY A 154 -8.28 -9.26 3.27
N TRP A 155 -8.12 -8.11 3.91
CA TRP A 155 -6.83 -7.66 4.42
C TRP A 155 -6.50 -8.24 5.77
N MET A 156 -5.32 -8.85 5.89
CA MET A 156 -4.71 -9.35 7.12
C MET A 156 -3.60 -8.40 7.58
N VAL A 157 -3.46 -8.27 8.88
CA VAL A 157 -2.44 -7.44 9.53
C VAL A 157 -1.67 -8.30 10.52
N LEU A 158 -0.35 -8.25 10.42
CA LEU A 158 0.60 -8.83 11.37
C LEU A 158 1.48 -7.70 11.90
N GLU A 159 1.55 -7.57 13.21
CA GLU A 159 2.34 -6.52 13.87
C GLU A 159 2.80 -6.96 15.26
N PRO A 160 3.87 -6.37 15.81
CA PRO A 160 4.31 -6.64 17.17
C PRO A 160 3.21 -6.36 18.18
N LEU A 161 3.12 -7.17 19.22
CA LEU A 161 2.23 -6.93 20.34
C LEU A 161 2.76 -5.76 21.18
N PRO A 162 1.99 -4.68 21.40
CA PRO A 162 2.47 -3.49 22.07
C PRO A 162 3.09 -3.77 23.43
N GLY A 163 4.25 -3.19 23.70
CA GLY A 163 4.95 -3.33 24.98
C GLY A 163 5.65 -4.67 25.23
N MET A 164 5.53 -5.65 24.30
CA MET A 164 6.08 -7.00 24.46
C MET A 164 7.35 -7.27 23.62
N GLY A 165 7.94 -6.21 23.09
CA GLY A 165 9.13 -6.32 22.24
C GLY A 165 8.86 -6.96 20.87
N PRO A 166 9.91 -7.28 20.11
CA PRO A 166 9.78 -7.74 18.75
C PRO A 166 9.49 -9.26 18.61
N VAL A 167 9.34 -9.99 19.70
CA VAL A 167 9.17 -11.45 19.71
C VAL A 167 7.70 -11.86 19.58
N LEU A 168 6.79 -11.17 20.28
CA LEU A 168 5.37 -11.47 20.23
C LEU A 168 4.66 -10.60 19.20
N HIS A 169 3.89 -11.25 18.32
CA HIS A 169 3.14 -10.60 17.26
C HIS A 169 1.68 -11.00 17.33
N ARG A 170 0.80 -10.05 17.04
CA ARG A 170 -0.61 -10.33 16.79
C ARG A 170 -0.88 -10.37 15.29
N VAL A 171 -1.81 -11.24 14.91
CA VAL A 171 -2.37 -11.28 13.55
C VAL A 171 -3.88 -11.20 13.62
N TYR A 172 -4.49 -10.39 12.78
CA TYR A 172 -5.94 -10.20 12.73
C TYR A 172 -6.41 -9.84 11.33
N ALA A 173 -7.68 -10.14 11.04
CA ALA A 173 -8.31 -9.64 9.83
C ALA A 173 -8.76 -8.18 10.07
N ARG A 174 -8.53 -7.31 9.11
CA ARG A 174 -8.95 -5.90 9.20
C ARG A 174 -10.48 -5.77 9.39
N THR A 175 -11.24 -6.70 8.86
CA THR A 175 -12.69 -6.78 9.06
C THR A 175 -13.10 -7.02 10.51
N ASP A 176 -12.19 -7.48 11.37
CA ASP A 176 -12.44 -7.73 12.79
C ASP A 176 -12.25 -6.48 13.65
N LEU A 177 -11.71 -5.40 13.09
CA LEU A 177 -11.66 -4.12 13.79
C LEU A 177 -13.09 -3.66 14.09
N VAL A 178 -13.37 -3.43 15.37
CA VAL A 178 -14.57 -2.73 15.83
C VAL A 178 -14.20 -1.28 16.06
N GLU A 179 -15.16 -0.40 15.83
CA GLU A 179 -15.10 1.04 15.87
C GLU A 179 -13.83 1.65 16.52
N ALA A 180 -13.03 2.29 15.73
CA ALA A 180 -12.32 3.46 16.20
C ALA A 180 -13.16 4.65 15.70
N ALA A 181 -13.98 5.22 16.57
CA ALA A 181 -14.56 6.53 16.32
C ALA A 181 -13.40 7.52 16.31
N GLY A 182 -12.78 7.70 15.15
CA GLY A 182 -11.73 8.69 14.97
C GLY A 182 -12.39 10.01 14.58
N ASP A 183 -12.07 11.06 15.33
CA ASP A 183 -12.36 12.45 14.91
C ASP A 183 -11.43 12.92 13.79
N TRP A 184 -10.87 12.00 13.00
CA TRP A 184 -9.99 12.36 11.91
C TRP A 184 -10.79 12.92 10.72
N ILE A 185 -10.40 14.07 10.24
CA ILE A 185 -11.10 14.79 9.18
C ILE A 185 -10.06 15.21 8.13
N CYS A 186 -10.37 14.99 6.85
CA CYS A 186 -9.66 15.63 5.76
C CYS A 186 -10.23 17.01 5.51
N GLU A 187 -9.39 18.02 5.47
CA GLU A 187 -9.76 19.41 5.19
C GLU A 187 -9.33 19.84 3.78
N THR A 188 -8.98 18.90 2.89
CA THR A 188 -8.51 19.19 1.54
C THR A 188 -9.60 19.91 0.73
N PRO A 189 -9.37 21.18 0.31
CA PRO A 189 -10.32 21.90 -0.51
C PRO A 189 -10.39 21.25 -1.90
N VAL A 190 -11.60 20.90 -2.30
CA VAL A 190 -11.85 20.33 -3.62
C VAL A 190 -12.64 21.35 -4.45
N PRO A 191 -11.96 22.16 -5.31
CA PRO A 191 -12.66 23.15 -6.12
C PRO A 191 -13.58 22.45 -7.12
N PRO A 192 -14.75 23.06 -7.48
CA PRO A 192 -15.63 22.53 -8.50
C PRO A 192 -14.85 22.22 -9.79
N LEU A 193 -15.06 21.04 -10.37
CA LEU A 193 -14.55 20.76 -11.72
C LEU A 193 -15.30 21.68 -12.69
N ALA A 194 -14.55 22.40 -13.52
CA ALA A 194 -15.11 22.88 -14.78
C ALA A 194 -15.62 21.64 -15.50
N ALA A 195 -16.89 21.64 -15.95
CA ALA A 195 -17.56 20.48 -16.53
C ALA A 195 -16.62 19.71 -17.46
N ALA A 196 -16.08 18.59 -16.98
CA ALA A 196 -15.18 17.77 -17.77
C ALA A 196 -16.03 17.00 -18.77
N SER A 197 -15.87 17.31 -20.04
CA SER A 197 -16.48 16.58 -21.17
C SER A 197 -15.81 15.25 -21.45
N GLY A 198 -15.02 14.69 -20.51
CA GLY A 198 -14.34 13.42 -20.65
C GLY A 198 -15.04 12.33 -19.85
N GLY A 199 -15.66 11.38 -20.52
CA GLY A 199 -16.08 10.13 -19.88
C GLY A 199 -14.85 9.40 -19.31
N PHE A 200 -15.07 8.64 -18.24
CA PHE A 200 -14.06 7.76 -17.68
C PHE A 200 -13.55 6.83 -18.79
N GLY A 201 -12.32 7.02 -19.23
CA GLY A 201 -11.67 6.12 -20.17
C GLY A 201 -11.17 4.88 -19.43
N PRO A 202 -11.09 3.71 -20.08
CA PRO A 202 -10.52 2.54 -19.45
C PRO A 202 -9.05 2.81 -19.10
N ALA A 203 -8.77 3.08 -17.85
CA ALA A 203 -7.40 3.20 -17.37
C ALA A 203 -6.82 1.79 -17.25
N THR A 204 -6.06 1.35 -18.25
CA THR A 204 -5.33 0.08 -18.19
C THR A 204 -3.99 0.29 -17.50
N ASN A 205 -3.80 -0.38 -16.37
CA ASN A 205 -2.59 -0.27 -15.58
C ASN A 205 -2.05 -1.65 -15.20
N GLY A 206 -1.49 -2.38 -16.10
CA GLY A 206 -0.98 -3.73 -15.78
C GLY A 206 0.51 -3.90 -16.05
N GLY A 207 1.01 -3.31 -17.11
CA GLY A 207 2.36 -3.55 -17.61
C GLY A 207 3.45 -2.66 -17.01
N ILE A 208 3.10 -1.57 -16.31
CA ILE A 208 4.03 -0.54 -15.85
C ILE A 208 3.79 -0.22 -14.39
N LEU A 209 4.85 -0.29 -13.59
CA LEU A 209 4.91 0.26 -12.24
C LEU A 209 5.55 1.65 -12.30
N ARG A 210 4.85 2.66 -11.79
CA ARG A 210 5.35 4.04 -11.69
C ARG A 210 5.92 4.26 -10.31
N VAL A 211 7.19 4.61 -10.24
CA VAL A 211 7.91 4.80 -8.98
C VAL A 211 8.15 6.28 -8.76
N TYR A 212 7.68 6.79 -7.62
CA TYR A 212 7.82 8.19 -7.22
C TYR A 212 8.72 8.31 -5.98
N ARG A 213 9.63 9.28 -6.01
CA ARG A 213 10.51 9.62 -4.90
C ARG A 213 9.73 10.44 -3.88
N LEU A 214 9.53 9.86 -2.70
CA LEU A 214 8.79 10.47 -1.59
C LEU A 214 9.75 11.12 -0.59
N ALA A 215 9.59 12.42 -0.36
CA ALA A 215 10.20 13.14 0.75
C ALA A 215 9.21 13.17 1.92
N LEU A 216 9.40 12.28 2.89
CA LEU A 216 8.50 12.10 4.02
C LEU A 216 9.08 12.74 5.27
N ALA A 217 8.50 13.85 5.71
CA ALA A 217 8.94 14.56 6.89
C ALA A 217 8.18 14.11 8.16
N ALA A 218 8.78 14.34 9.33
CA ALA A 218 8.14 14.13 10.62
C ALA A 218 8.41 15.30 11.55
N THR A 219 7.34 15.85 12.16
CA THR A 219 7.49 16.84 13.23
C THR A 219 8.11 16.23 14.48
N GLY A 220 8.64 17.07 15.36
CA GLY A 220 9.22 16.60 16.62
C GLY A 220 8.24 15.84 17.50
N GLU A 221 6.96 16.24 17.51
CA GLU A 221 5.90 15.57 18.24
C GLU A 221 5.61 14.18 17.67
N TRP A 222 5.58 14.03 16.34
CA TRP A 222 5.38 12.72 15.70
C TRP A 222 6.57 11.81 16.01
N THR A 223 7.78 12.31 15.88
CA THR A 223 9.02 11.57 16.19
C THR A 223 9.06 11.12 17.65
N ALA A 224 8.70 12.01 18.59
CA ALA A 224 8.63 11.68 20.02
C ALA A 224 7.66 10.50 20.27
N ALA A 225 6.51 10.50 19.61
CA ALA A 225 5.54 9.41 19.71
C ALA A 225 6.03 8.07 19.11
N HIS A 226 7.04 8.12 18.22
CA HIS A 226 7.62 6.95 17.56
C HIS A 226 9.04 6.62 18.06
N GLY A 227 9.29 6.79 19.36
CA GLY A 227 10.53 6.41 20.03
C GLY A 227 11.58 7.53 20.13
N GLY A 228 11.28 8.76 19.69
CA GLY A 228 12.04 9.97 19.96
C GLY A 228 13.40 10.10 19.26
N THR A 229 13.75 9.17 18.37
CA THR A 229 15.03 9.19 17.66
C THR A 229 14.81 9.15 16.13
N VAL A 230 15.79 9.66 15.37
CA VAL A 230 15.76 9.55 13.90
C VAL A 230 15.63 8.10 13.47
N LYS A 231 16.37 7.20 14.12
CA LYS A 231 16.37 5.77 13.77
C LYS A 231 15.00 5.10 13.99
N SER A 232 14.35 5.36 15.12
CA SER A 232 13.03 4.80 15.43
C SER A 232 11.94 5.37 14.53
N ALA A 233 11.99 6.68 14.23
CA ALA A 233 11.08 7.33 13.31
C ALA A 233 11.25 6.82 11.87
N MET A 234 12.51 6.65 11.40
CA MET A 234 12.78 6.06 10.09
C MET A 234 12.22 4.64 9.98
N ALA A 235 12.31 3.82 11.04
CA ALA A 235 11.69 2.49 11.04
C ALA A 235 10.17 2.58 10.86
N ALA A 236 9.49 3.48 11.60
CA ALA A 236 8.05 3.71 11.45
C ALA A 236 7.67 4.22 10.05
N MET A 237 8.46 5.13 9.47
CA MET A 237 8.26 5.62 8.11
C MET A 237 8.42 4.51 7.06
N VAL A 238 9.43 3.66 7.19
CA VAL A 238 9.66 2.52 6.28
C VAL A 238 8.50 1.54 6.34
N ILE A 239 7.98 1.25 7.54
CA ILE A 239 6.79 0.41 7.72
C ILE A 239 5.59 1.07 7.01
N LEU A 240 5.34 2.35 7.24
CA LEU A 240 4.23 3.10 6.65
C LEU A 240 4.31 3.10 5.12
N VAL A 241 5.46 3.45 4.54
CA VAL A 241 5.63 3.49 3.08
C VAL A 241 5.48 2.10 2.47
N ASN A 242 5.96 1.07 3.14
CA ASN A 242 5.77 -0.30 2.68
C ASN A 242 4.28 -0.72 2.69
N GLN A 243 3.50 -0.27 3.69
CA GLN A 243 2.06 -0.50 3.75
C GLN A 243 1.30 0.31 2.68
N LEU A 244 1.69 1.57 2.43
CA LEU A 244 1.15 2.37 1.32
C LEU A 244 1.39 1.69 -0.02
N ASN A 245 2.57 1.15 -0.23
CA ASN A 245 2.89 0.41 -1.45
C ASN A 245 2.06 -0.86 -1.61
N ALA A 246 1.66 -1.54 -0.52
CA ALA A 246 0.74 -2.67 -0.62
C ALA A 246 -0.61 -2.27 -1.25
N ILE A 247 -1.07 -1.04 -0.99
CA ILE A 247 -2.32 -0.50 -1.53
C ILE A 247 -2.11 0.03 -2.94
N TYR A 248 -1.20 0.97 -3.10
CA TYR A 248 -1.04 1.72 -4.36
C TYR A 248 -0.51 0.88 -5.52
N GLU A 249 0.35 -0.12 -5.26
CA GLU A 249 0.79 -1.04 -6.31
C GLU A 249 -0.34 -1.93 -6.82
N ALA A 250 -1.17 -2.44 -5.89
CA ALA A 250 -2.28 -3.32 -6.23
C ALA A 250 -3.39 -2.57 -6.99
N GLU A 251 -3.67 -1.33 -6.60
CA GLU A 251 -4.82 -0.58 -7.09
C GLU A 251 -4.49 0.24 -8.35
N VAL A 252 -3.32 0.90 -8.39
CA VAL A 252 -2.99 1.88 -9.45
C VAL A 252 -1.59 1.71 -10.05
N GLY A 253 -0.82 0.68 -9.64
CA GLY A 253 0.54 0.44 -10.12
C GLY A 253 1.51 1.60 -9.81
N ILE A 254 1.35 2.20 -8.64
CA ILE A 254 2.22 3.27 -8.13
C ILE A 254 3.01 2.75 -6.93
N ARG A 255 4.29 3.09 -6.87
CA ARG A 255 5.21 2.79 -5.77
C ARG A 255 5.86 4.05 -5.25
N PHE A 256 6.03 4.14 -3.96
CA PHE A 256 6.77 5.19 -3.28
C PHE A 256 8.11 4.66 -2.77
N VAL A 257 9.17 5.46 -2.95
CA VAL A 257 10.51 5.17 -2.45
C VAL A 257 11.00 6.42 -1.71
N LEU A 258 11.42 6.27 -0.46
CA LEU A 258 11.97 7.38 0.34
C LEU A 258 13.26 7.88 -0.28
N VAL A 259 13.37 9.20 -0.41
CA VAL A 259 14.56 9.87 -0.98
C VAL A 259 15.84 9.59 -0.18
N SER A 260 16.98 9.63 -0.83
CA SER A 260 18.30 9.29 -0.25
C SER A 260 18.62 10.00 1.07
N ASN A 261 18.14 11.21 1.26
CA ASN A 261 18.40 12.02 2.46
C ASN A 261 17.15 12.21 3.32
N ASN A 262 16.22 11.27 3.32
CA ASN A 262 14.95 11.38 4.05
C ASN A 262 15.13 11.53 5.57
N ASP A 263 16.19 10.96 6.13
CA ASP A 263 16.55 11.07 7.54
C ASP A 263 16.81 12.51 8.01
N ARG A 264 17.13 13.44 7.10
CA ARG A 264 17.24 14.87 7.38
C ARG A 264 15.90 15.57 7.61
N LEU A 265 14.80 14.92 7.21
CA LEU A 265 13.44 15.42 7.40
C LEU A 265 12.80 14.92 8.70
N VAL A 266 13.54 14.16 9.51
CA VAL A 266 13.06 13.65 10.80
C VAL A 266 13.53 14.59 11.90
N PHE A 267 12.61 15.35 12.49
CA PHE A 267 12.90 16.28 13.57
C PHE A 267 12.61 15.61 14.92
N THR A 268 13.53 15.75 15.86
CA THR A 268 13.43 15.10 17.20
C THR A 268 13.06 16.06 18.31
N ASN A 269 12.95 17.37 18.03
CA ASN A 269 12.62 18.38 19.01
C ASN A 269 11.55 19.33 18.46
N ALA A 270 10.34 19.20 18.97
CA ALA A 270 9.19 20.01 18.58
C ALA A 270 9.34 21.52 18.86
N ALA A 271 10.22 21.90 19.80
CA ALA A 271 10.45 23.32 20.12
C ALA A 271 11.35 24.03 19.09
N THR A 272 12.06 23.29 18.27
CA THR A 272 13.06 23.84 17.33
C THR A 272 12.91 23.32 15.90
N ASP A 273 11.95 22.45 15.65
CA ASP A 273 11.67 22.01 14.29
C ASP A 273 11.04 23.17 13.45
N PRO A 274 11.01 23.05 12.13
CA PRO A 274 10.51 24.12 11.27
C PRO A 274 8.98 24.18 11.18
N TYR A 275 8.26 23.43 12.02
CA TYR A 275 6.81 23.30 11.99
C TYR A 275 6.15 23.95 13.19
N THR A 276 5.00 24.58 12.98
CA THR A 276 4.22 25.20 14.06
C THR A 276 3.50 24.19 14.95
N GLY A 277 3.40 22.93 14.55
CA GLY A 277 2.89 21.80 15.33
C GLY A 277 1.38 21.77 15.62
N ASN A 278 0.61 22.81 15.26
CA ASN A 278 -0.79 22.92 15.65
C ASN A 278 -1.77 23.41 14.57
N ASN A 279 -1.30 23.59 13.33
CA ASN A 279 -2.11 24.13 12.25
C ASN A 279 -1.82 23.41 10.93
N ALA A 280 -2.79 22.62 10.46
CA ALA A 280 -2.66 21.85 9.22
C ALA A 280 -2.31 22.71 7.99
N SER A 281 -2.96 23.87 7.85
CA SER A 281 -2.70 24.77 6.70
C SER A 281 -1.29 25.38 6.73
N ALA A 282 -0.77 25.71 7.92
CA ALA A 282 0.60 26.20 8.06
C ALA A 282 1.61 25.11 7.72
N LEU A 283 1.36 23.86 8.16
CA LEU A 283 2.21 22.71 7.89
C LEU A 283 2.45 22.48 6.39
N LEU A 284 1.50 22.78 5.51
CA LEU A 284 1.67 22.64 4.07
C LEU A 284 2.78 23.54 3.52
N GLU A 285 2.73 24.82 3.88
CA GLU A 285 3.73 25.81 3.44
C GLU A 285 5.09 25.56 4.09
N GLU A 286 5.08 25.22 5.36
CA GLU A 286 6.29 24.88 6.13
C GLU A 286 6.96 23.64 5.55
N ASN A 287 6.20 22.61 5.22
CA ASN A 287 6.72 21.39 4.63
C ASN A 287 7.31 21.64 3.23
N GLN A 288 6.64 22.42 2.37
CA GLN A 288 7.19 22.76 1.06
C GLN A 288 8.56 23.43 1.18
N ARG A 289 8.66 24.46 2.05
CA ARG A 289 9.93 25.19 2.26
C ARG A 289 11.01 24.29 2.87
N THR A 290 10.65 23.47 3.84
CA THR A 290 11.58 22.58 4.53
C THR A 290 12.16 21.53 3.60
N VAL A 291 11.29 20.85 2.83
CA VAL A 291 11.72 19.82 1.88
C VAL A 291 12.57 20.42 0.77
N ASP A 292 12.17 21.56 0.20
CA ASP A 292 12.97 22.26 -0.82
C ASP A 292 14.36 22.66 -0.30
N SER A 293 14.43 23.15 0.96
CA SER A 293 15.69 23.56 1.57
C SER A 293 16.64 22.41 1.89
N LEU A 294 16.11 21.27 2.41
CA LEU A 294 16.93 20.18 2.93
C LEU A 294 17.21 19.08 1.89
N ILE A 295 16.28 18.84 1.00
CA ILE A 295 16.35 17.80 -0.04
C ILE A 295 16.69 18.40 -1.39
N GLY A 296 16.15 19.58 -1.68
CA GLY A 296 16.24 20.22 -3.00
C GLY A 296 15.11 19.77 -3.92
N GLU A 297 14.48 20.73 -4.58
CA GLU A 297 13.27 20.50 -5.37
C GLU A 297 13.44 19.41 -6.46
N ALA A 298 14.60 19.31 -7.09
CA ALA A 298 14.86 18.33 -8.14
C ALA A 298 14.97 16.87 -7.63
N ASN A 299 15.09 16.66 -6.31
CA ASN A 299 15.44 15.37 -5.74
C ASN A 299 14.25 14.58 -5.19
N TYR A 300 13.02 15.09 -5.34
CA TYR A 300 11.82 14.39 -4.93
C TYR A 300 10.65 14.68 -5.89
N ASP A 301 9.65 13.85 -5.90
CA ASP A 301 8.50 13.91 -6.81
C ASP A 301 7.21 14.31 -6.08
N LEU A 302 7.08 13.90 -4.82
CA LEU A 302 6.06 14.37 -3.88
C LEU A 302 6.66 14.43 -2.47
N GLY A 303 6.14 15.33 -1.64
CA GLY A 303 6.50 15.45 -0.24
C GLY A 303 5.26 15.40 0.64
N HIS A 304 5.43 14.93 1.88
CA HIS A 304 4.37 14.81 2.86
C HIS A 304 4.94 14.97 4.27
N VAL A 305 4.21 15.57 5.20
CA VAL A 305 4.64 15.63 6.60
C VAL A 305 3.70 14.87 7.51
N LEU A 306 4.30 14.07 8.38
CA LEU A 306 3.63 13.35 9.45
C LEU A 306 3.65 14.21 10.72
N SER A 307 2.48 14.45 11.29
CA SER A 307 2.30 15.36 12.43
C SER A 307 1.43 14.75 13.53
N ARG A 308 1.20 15.52 14.60
CA ARG A 308 0.20 15.21 15.64
C ARG A 308 -1.03 16.14 15.55
N VAL A 309 -1.09 16.97 14.52
CA VAL A 309 -2.29 17.75 14.20
C VAL A 309 -3.33 16.81 13.64
N ASN A 310 -4.43 16.63 14.38
CA ASN A 310 -5.47 15.69 13.97
C ASN A 310 -6.12 16.15 12.67
N GLY A 311 -6.16 15.25 11.68
CA GLY A 311 -6.71 15.52 10.35
C GLY A 311 -5.69 15.37 9.22
N GLY A 312 -6.19 15.51 8.01
CA GLY A 312 -5.42 15.50 6.78
C GLY A 312 -5.65 16.75 5.95
N LEU A 313 -4.66 17.14 5.19
CA LEU A 313 -4.75 18.25 4.25
C LEU A 313 -3.70 18.08 3.16
N ALA A 314 -4.10 18.15 1.90
CA ALA A 314 -3.19 18.05 0.77
C ALA A 314 -3.51 19.05 -0.35
N THR A 315 -2.50 19.40 -1.14
CA THR A 315 -2.73 20.13 -2.39
C THR A 315 -3.19 19.16 -3.47
N LEU A 316 -4.42 19.35 -3.94
CA LEU A 316 -5.00 18.54 -5.01
C LEU A 316 -4.15 18.60 -6.29
N SER A 317 -3.83 17.43 -6.86
CA SER A 317 -2.97 17.31 -8.05
C SER A 317 -1.59 17.97 -7.86
N GLY A 318 -1.01 17.85 -6.66
CA GLY A 318 0.28 18.46 -6.31
C GLY A 318 1.50 17.68 -6.83
N VAL A 319 1.38 16.39 -7.09
CA VAL A 319 2.51 15.53 -7.51
C VAL A 319 3.28 16.13 -8.68
N CYS A 320 4.61 16.12 -8.65
CA CYS A 320 5.54 16.68 -9.64
C CYS A 320 5.42 18.20 -9.89
N ARG A 321 4.51 18.91 -9.25
CA ARG A 321 4.32 20.36 -9.46
C ARG A 321 5.27 21.16 -8.61
N SER A 322 6.12 21.94 -9.28
CA SER A 322 7.05 22.88 -8.63
C SER A 322 6.33 23.80 -7.64
N GLY A 323 6.91 23.98 -6.46
CA GLY A 323 6.45 24.86 -5.39
C GLY A 323 5.22 24.38 -4.62
N VAL A 324 4.61 23.22 -4.97
CA VAL A 324 3.44 22.70 -4.26
C VAL A 324 3.46 21.19 -4.01
N LYS A 325 4.44 20.45 -4.56
CA LYS A 325 4.47 18.98 -4.49
C LYS A 325 4.79 18.41 -3.10
N ALA A 326 5.21 19.24 -2.15
CA ALA A 326 5.38 18.85 -0.75
C ALA A 326 4.31 19.45 0.17
N ARG A 327 3.25 20.04 -0.37
CA ARG A 327 2.13 20.59 0.41
C ARG A 327 1.11 19.53 0.74
N ALA A 328 1.46 18.66 1.69
CA ALA A 328 0.53 17.68 2.25
C ALA A 328 0.94 17.29 3.66
N GLN A 329 -0.02 17.05 4.52
CA GLN A 329 0.14 16.59 5.88
C GLN A 329 -0.90 15.55 6.25
N THR A 330 -0.51 14.62 7.15
CA THR A 330 -1.43 13.74 7.87
C THR A 330 -1.00 13.66 9.32
N GLY A 331 -1.96 13.84 10.21
CA GLY A 331 -1.71 13.71 11.65
C GLY A 331 -2.86 13.04 12.37
N ILE A 332 -2.55 12.40 13.49
CA ILE A 332 -3.51 11.87 14.44
C ILE A 332 -3.05 12.12 15.86
N GLY A 333 -3.99 12.40 16.75
CA GLY A 333 -3.71 12.57 18.17
C GLY A 333 -3.14 11.32 18.85
N ASN A 334 -3.55 10.12 18.37
CA ASN A 334 -3.06 8.83 18.87
C ASN A 334 -2.14 8.17 17.84
N SER A 335 -0.86 7.99 18.20
CA SER A 335 0.15 7.41 17.31
C SER A 335 -0.03 5.93 16.98
N ASN A 336 -0.86 5.23 17.73
CA ASN A 336 -1.10 3.78 17.57
C ASN A 336 -2.43 3.47 16.88
N ASP A 337 -3.00 4.42 16.14
CA ASP A 337 -4.21 4.18 15.38
C ASP A 337 -3.93 3.20 14.23
N PRO A 338 -4.59 2.03 14.20
CA PRO A 338 -4.40 1.03 13.14
C PRO A 338 -4.86 1.52 11.76
N LEU A 339 -5.61 2.64 11.71
CA LEU A 339 -6.11 3.25 10.49
C LEU A 339 -5.18 4.34 9.93
N PHE A 340 -4.04 4.61 10.57
CA PHE A 340 -3.17 5.72 10.15
C PHE A 340 -2.73 5.61 8.69
N VAL A 341 -2.44 4.41 8.21
CA VAL A 341 -2.09 4.21 6.79
C VAL A 341 -3.22 4.60 5.84
N ASP A 342 -4.50 4.47 6.25
CA ASP A 342 -5.67 4.85 5.43
C ASP A 342 -5.68 6.36 5.21
N TYR A 343 -5.40 7.11 6.28
CA TYR A 343 -5.39 8.57 6.26
C TYR A 343 -4.27 9.11 5.39
N VAL A 344 -3.06 8.53 5.52
CA VAL A 344 -1.94 8.92 4.65
C VAL A 344 -2.21 8.51 3.19
N ALA A 345 -2.81 7.34 2.96
CA ALA A 345 -3.22 6.92 1.61
C ALA A 345 -4.28 7.85 1.01
N HIS A 346 -5.24 8.33 1.82
CA HIS A 346 -6.25 9.31 1.42
C HIS A 346 -5.61 10.62 0.96
N GLU A 347 -4.74 11.22 1.79
CA GLU A 347 -4.10 12.50 1.46
C GLU A 347 -3.15 12.41 0.26
N ILE A 348 -2.42 11.30 0.12
CA ILE A 348 -1.63 11.04 -1.09
C ILE A 348 -2.55 10.88 -2.31
N GLY A 349 -3.72 10.29 -2.16
CA GLY A 349 -4.74 10.24 -3.22
C GLY A 349 -5.08 11.63 -3.74
N HIS A 350 -5.28 12.61 -2.85
CA HIS A 350 -5.47 14.01 -3.24
C HIS A 350 -4.27 14.60 -3.97
N GLN A 351 -3.05 14.29 -3.54
CA GLN A 351 -1.85 14.74 -4.26
C GLN A 351 -1.81 14.23 -5.71
N PHE A 352 -2.39 13.05 -6.00
CA PHE A 352 -2.58 12.54 -7.36
C PHE A 352 -3.87 13.01 -8.04
N GLY A 353 -4.70 13.79 -7.39
CA GLY A 353 -5.92 14.39 -7.97
C GLY A 353 -7.22 13.66 -7.66
N ALA A 354 -7.19 12.61 -6.84
CA ALA A 354 -8.41 11.98 -6.37
C ALA A 354 -9.23 12.94 -5.51
N ARG A 355 -10.54 12.86 -5.66
CA ARG A 355 -11.53 13.71 -5.00
C ARG A 355 -12.37 12.85 -4.05
N HIS A 356 -13.09 13.49 -3.12
CA HIS A 356 -13.98 12.77 -2.23
C HIS A 356 -15.12 12.09 -2.98
N THR A 357 -15.43 10.84 -2.63
CA THR A 357 -16.39 9.99 -3.34
C THR A 357 -17.73 9.83 -2.63
N PHE A 358 -17.84 10.24 -1.37
CA PHE A 358 -19.05 10.11 -0.57
C PHE A 358 -20.15 11.12 -0.97
N ASN A 359 -21.42 10.70 -0.77
CA ASN A 359 -22.60 11.52 -1.05
C ASN A 359 -23.34 11.98 0.23
N GLY A 360 -22.86 11.60 1.41
CA GLY A 360 -23.39 12.02 2.70
C GLY A 360 -23.27 13.53 2.91
N VAL A 361 -24.19 14.09 3.68
CA VAL A 361 -24.23 15.53 3.97
C VAL A 361 -24.30 15.85 5.46
N ARG A 362 -24.23 14.82 6.32
CA ARG A 362 -24.26 14.98 7.77
C ARG A 362 -22.88 14.93 8.38
N GLY A 363 -22.76 15.49 9.58
CA GLY A 363 -21.48 15.57 10.27
C GLY A 363 -20.45 16.33 9.45
N THR A 364 -19.21 15.85 9.43
CA THR A 364 -18.12 16.47 8.66
C THR A 364 -18.25 16.29 7.15
N CYS A 365 -19.14 15.40 6.72
CA CYS A 365 -19.45 15.22 5.29
C CYS A 365 -20.12 16.45 4.66
N GLY A 366 -20.92 17.21 5.44
CA GLY A 366 -21.69 18.33 4.92
C GLY A 366 -20.89 19.47 4.29
N GLY A 367 -19.64 19.69 4.73
CA GLY A 367 -18.74 20.72 4.19
C GLY A 367 -17.70 20.21 3.20
N ASN A 368 -17.54 18.89 3.08
CA ASN A 368 -16.46 18.25 2.36
C ASN A 368 -16.92 17.37 1.18
N ARG A 369 -18.22 17.31 0.93
CA ARG A 369 -18.80 16.57 -0.20
C ARG A 369 -18.43 17.24 -1.52
N ASP A 370 -17.96 16.46 -2.46
CA ASP A 370 -17.69 16.90 -3.83
C ASP A 370 -18.79 16.43 -4.78
N GLU A 371 -19.58 17.36 -5.30
CA GLU A 371 -20.68 17.05 -6.20
C GLU A 371 -20.27 16.33 -7.48
N SER A 372 -19.05 16.57 -7.96
CA SER A 372 -18.52 15.96 -9.18
C SER A 372 -18.06 14.52 -9.01
N SER A 373 -17.88 14.06 -7.76
CA SER A 373 -17.35 12.74 -7.41
C SER A 373 -18.21 12.01 -6.36
N ALA A 374 -19.37 12.51 -5.99
CA ALA A 374 -20.24 11.93 -4.96
C ALA A 374 -20.97 10.67 -5.45
N PHE A 375 -20.23 9.61 -5.69
CA PHE A 375 -20.75 8.34 -6.23
C PHE A 375 -21.17 7.35 -5.16
N GLU A 376 -20.50 7.37 -3.99
CA GLU A 376 -20.75 6.40 -2.93
C GLU A 376 -21.91 6.88 -2.03
N PRO A 377 -22.89 6.02 -1.69
CA PRO A 377 -24.00 6.40 -0.81
C PRO A 377 -23.49 6.71 0.60
N GLY A 378 -24.11 7.67 1.27
CA GLY A 378 -23.79 8.04 2.66
C GLY A 378 -22.32 8.44 2.81
N SER A 379 -21.64 7.87 3.81
CA SER A 379 -20.22 8.11 4.05
C SER A 379 -19.31 7.47 3.00
N GLY A 380 -19.84 6.59 2.16
CA GLY A 380 -19.01 5.69 1.37
C GLY A 380 -18.23 4.70 2.21
N SER A 381 -17.38 3.92 1.55
CA SER A 381 -16.55 2.88 2.18
C SER A 381 -15.12 2.84 1.67
N THR A 382 -14.81 3.48 0.54
CA THR A 382 -13.47 3.43 -0.06
C THR A 382 -12.51 4.45 0.55
N LEU A 383 -11.23 4.40 0.15
CA LEU A 383 -10.18 5.25 0.72
C LEU A 383 -10.46 6.75 0.58
N MET A 384 -11.07 7.21 -0.54
CA MET A 384 -11.38 8.62 -0.74
C MET A 384 -12.76 9.02 -0.19
N ALA A 385 -13.42 8.12 0.53
CA ALA A 385 -14.67 8.38 1.23
C ALA A 385 -14.43 8.79 2.70
N TYR A 386 -15.51 9.00 3.45
CA TYR A 386 -15.50 9.48 4.84
C TYR A 386 -16.15 8.46 5.79
N ALA A 387 -15.80 7.19 5.63
CA ALA A 387 -16.30 6.12 6.48
C ALA A 387 -16.12 6.46 7.98
N GLY A 388 -17.20 6.46 8.73
CA GLY A 388 -17.22 6.82 10.15
C GLY A 388 -17.50 8.29 10.46
N ASN A 389 -17.38 9.21 9.49
CA ASN A 389 -17.39 10.65 9.75
C ASN A 389 -18.70 11.37 9.35
N CYS A 390 -19.67 10.67 8.75
CA CYS A 390 -20.93 11.26 8.27
C CYS A 390 -22.10 11.10 9.25
N GLN A 391 -21.86 10.82 10.54
CA GLN A 391 -22.93 10.63 11.54
C GLN A 391 -24.02 9.65 11.07
N GLY A 392 -25.29 10.08 11.02
CA GLY A 392 -26.41 9.24 10.59
C GLY A 392 -26.37 8.78 9.12
N ASP A 393 -25.45 9.31 8.31
CA ASP A 393 -25.21 8.88 6.93
C ASP A 393 -24.07 7.83 6.83
N ASN A 394 -23.50 7.37 7.96
CA ASN A 394 -22.44 6.36 7.92
C ASN A 394 -22.95 5.02 7.40
N VAL A 395 -22.25 4.48 6.39
CA VAL A 395 -22.48 3.12 5.85
C VAL A 395 -21.63 2.11 6.62
N GLN A 396 -20.42 2.53 7.01
CA GLN A 396 -19.49 1.77 7.86
C GLN A 396 -18.55 2.73 8.59
N PHE A 397 -17.82 2.23 9.58
CA PHE A 397 -17.01 3.05 10.48
C PHE A 397 -15.53 3.17 10.08
N ARG A 398 -15.08 2.47 9.05
CA ARG A 398 -13.70 2.52 8.54
C ARG A 398 -13.68 2.35 7.03
N SER A 399 -12.64 2.86 6.41
CA SER A 399 -12.43 2.67 4.98
C SER A 399 -11.98 1.23 4.68
N ASP A 400 -12.40 0.71 3.55
CA ASP A 400 -11.79 -0.45 2.92
C ASP A 400 -10.55 0.00 2.14
N LEU A 401 -9.48 -0.82 2.20
CA LEU A 401 -8.19 -0.46 1.58
C LEU A 401 -8.19 -0.66 0.07
N TYR A 402 -9.09 0.02 -0.61
CA TYR A 402 -9.13 0.14 -2.07
C TYR A 402 -9.76 1.48 -2.48
N PHE A 403 -9.53 1.87 -3.72
CA PHE A 403 -10.07 3.09 -4.29
C PHE A 403 -11.37 2.82 -5.06
N HIS A 404 -12.32 3.75 -4.99
CA HIS A 404 -13.48 3.76 -5.88
C HIS A 404 -13.02 3.90 -7.35
N ALA A 405 -13.77 3.36 -8.31
CA ALA A 405 -13.43 3.43 -9.74
C ALA A 405 -13.14 4.86 -10.21
N ALA A 406 -13.91 5.85 -9.73
CA ALA A 406 -13.66 7.26 -10.03
C ALA A 406 -12.29 7.75 -9.49
N SER A 407 -11.90 7.30 -8.30
CA SER A 407 -10.60 7.64 -7.70
C SER A 407 -9.45 6.97 -8.46
N LEU A 408 -9.63 5.72 -8.90
CA LEU A 408 -8.66 5.04 -9.77
C LEU A 408 -8.39 5.84 -11.04
N ASP A 409 -9.45 6.27 -11.73
CA ASP A 409 -9.33 7.09 -12.95
C ASP A 409 -8.63 8.43 -12.67
N GLN A 410 -9.01 9.11 -11.58
CA GLN A 410 -8.43 10.41 -11.21
C GLN A 410 -6.94 10.28 -10.86
N ILE A 411 -6.56 9.27 -10.06
CA ILE A 411 -5.16 9.01 -9.71
C ILE A 411 -4.34 8.66 -10.96
N LEU A 412 -4.88 7.80 -11.83
CA LEU A 412 -4.18 7.43 -13.05
C LEU A 412 -4.05 8.60 -14.02
N GLN A 413 -5.07 9.46 -14.15
CA GLN A 413 -4.97 10.71 -14.90
C GLN A 413 -3.91 11.63 -14.30
N GLY A 414 -3.86 11.77 -12.97
CA GLY A 414 -2.84 12.52 -12.26
C GLY A 414 -1.42 11.98 -12.48
N ALA A 415 -1.27 10.65 -12.52
CA ALA A 415 0.03 10.01 -12.71
C ALA A 415 0.49 9.92 -14.18
N THR A 416 -0.43 9.88 -15.15
CA THR A 416 -0.12 9.74 -16.58
C THR A 416 -0.23 11.05 -17.34
N GLY A 417 -1.01 12.00 -16.85
CA GLY A 417 -1.10 13.37 -17.35
C GLY A 417 0.00 14.27 -16.81
N TRP A 418 0.19 15.45 -17.45
CA TRP A 418 1.10 16.47 -16.91
C TRP A 418 0.45 17.17 -15.69
N PRO A 419 1.20 17.43 -14.59
CA PRO A 419 2.65 17.23 -14.42
C PRO A 419 3.06 15.84 -13.91
N GLY A 420 2.15 14.97 -13.47
CA GLY A 420 2.49 13.69 -12.83
C GLY A 420 3.29 12.72 -13.68
N SER A 421 3.15 12.80 -15.02
CA SER A 421 4.00 12.03 -15.96
C SER A 421 5.40 12.62 -16.15
N GLY A 422 5.64 13.82 -15.64
CA GLY A 422 6.90 14.55 -15.82
C GLY A 422 7.98 14.22 -14.79
N CYS A 423 7.69 13.39 -13.79
CA CYS A 423 8.65 12.98 -12.77
C CYS A 423 8.52 11.50 -12.42
N GLY A 424 9.37 11.02 -11.48
CA GLY A 424 9.46 9.60 -11.19
C GLY A 424 10.11 8.81 -12.31
N TYR A 425 10.02 7.49 -12.22
CA TYR A 425 10.47 6.58 -13.27
C TYR A 425 9.53 5.38 -13.41
N GLN A 426 9.64 4.69 -14.53
CA GLN A 426 8.76 3.56 -14.85
C GLN A 426 9.56 2.27 -14.90
N VAL A 427 8.96 1.20 -14.37
CA VAL A 427 9.52 -0.15 -14.42
C VAL A 427 8.51 -1.06 -15.11
N ALA A 428 8.96 -1.80 -16.11
CA ALA A 428 8.14 -2.82 -16.74
C ALA A 428 7.93 -3.99 -15.77
N THR A 429 6.68 -4.34 -15.49
CA THR A 429 6.35 -5.43 -14.55
C THR A 429 6.34 -6.80 -15.19
N GLY A 430 6.24 -6.87 -16.51
CA GLY A 430 5.98 -8.10 -17.24
C GLY A 430 4.52 -8.60 -17.13
N ASN A 431 3.68 -7.93 -16.35
CA ASN A 431 2.25 -8.25 -16.27
C ASN A 431 1.52 -7.77 -17.53
N GLN A 432 0.47 -8.48 -17.88
CA GLN A 432 -0.48 -8.03 -18.89
C GLN A 432 -1.72 -7.46 -18.21
N ALA A 433 -2.33 -6.45 -18.83
CA ALA A 433 -3.59 -5.92 -18.36
C ALA A 433 -4.65 -7.05 -18.35
N PRO A 434 -5.49 -7.14 -17.32
CA PRO A 434 -6.59 -8.09 -17.32
C PRO A 434 -7.51 -7.80 -18.50
N TRP A 435 -7.98 -8.87 -19.13
CA TRP A 435 -8.91 -8.80 -20.22
C TRP A 435 -10.30 -9.23 -19.74
N VAL A 436 -11.30 -8.43 -20.03
CA VAL A 436 -12.68 -8.77 -19.71
C VAL A 436 -13.59 -8.40 -20.89
N ARG A 437 -14.51 -9.28 -21.22
CA ARG A 437 -15.58 -9.05 -22.20
C ARG A 437 -16.93 -9.09 -21.47
N ALA A 438 -17.60 -7.95 -21.37
CA ALA A 438 -19.00 -7.93 -20.99
C ALA A 438 -19.86 -8.58 -22.10
N GLY A 439 -20.93 -9.25 -21.75
CA GLY A 439 -21.88 -9.79 -22.71
C GLY A 439 -22.50 -8.68 -23.60
N PRO A 440 -23.27 -9.07 -24.63
CA PRO A 440 -23.90 -8.10 -25.54
C PRO A 440 -24.92 -7.21 -24.79
N PRO A 441 -25.20 -6.00 -25.32
CA PRO A 441 -26.27 -5.16 -24.80
C PRO A 441 -27.59 -5.93 -24.74
N ARG A 442 -28.31 -5.80 -23.63
CA ARG A 442 -29.62 -6.44 -23.44
C ARG A 442 -30.72 -5.39 -23.28
N VAL A 443 -31.84 -5.59 -23.93
CA VAL A 443 -33.05 -4.82 -23.71
C VAL A 443 -34.01 -5.75 -22.98
N ILE A 444 -34.36 -5.39 -21.74
CA ILE A 444 -35.22 -6.18 -20.88
C ILE A 444 -36.37 -5.33 -20.36
N PRO A 445 -37.57 -5.91 -20.11
CA PRO A 445 -38.65 -5.20 -19.45
C PRO A 445 -38.27 -4.71 -18.05
N ARG A 446 -38.84 -3.59 -17.64
CA ARG A 446 -38.62 -3.06 -16.28
C ARG A 446 -39.02 -4.11 -15.23
N GLY A 447 -38.12 -4.30 -14.23
CA GLY A 447 -38.35 -5.24 -13.13
C GLY A 447 -38.04 -6.71 -13.47
N THR A 448 -37.47 -6.99 -14.64
CA THR A 448 -37.03 -8.35 -14.99
C THR A 448 -35.66 -8.64 -14.35
N PRO A 449 -35.54 -9.65 -13.48
CA PRO A 449 -34.24 -10.12 -12.99
C PRO A 449 -33.39 -10.66 -14.15
N PHE A 450 -32.09 -10.34 -14.15
CA PHE A 450 -31.16 -10.88 -15.14
C PHE A 450 -29.75 -11.02 -14.54
N PHE A 451 -28.94 -11.84 -15.17
CA PHE A 451 -27.53 -11.99 -14.82
C PHE A 451 -26.69 -11.19 -15.81
N LEU A 452 -25.68 -10.52 -15.27
CA LEU A 452 -24.56 -9.98 -16.04
C LEU A 452 -23.45 -11.03 -16.00
N GLU A 453 -23.08 -11.52 -17.17
CA GLU A 453 -22.00 -12.48 -17.35
C GLU A 453 -20.84 -11.77 -18.03
N ALA A 454 -19.61 -12.02 -17.59
CA ALA A 454 -18.41 -11.55 -18.22
C ALA A 454 -17.45 -12.73 -18.44
N GLU A 455 -16.70 -12.68 -19.53
CA GLU A 455 -15.57 -13.56 -19.84
C GLU A 455 -14.28 -12.80 -19.52
N GLY A 456 -13.28 -13.46 -18.87
CA GLY A 456 -12.00 -12.87 -18.55
C GLY A 456 -10.86 -13.88 -18.47
#